data_59b866a8cc9fa5752aae2fee7452351f
#
_entry.id   59b866a8cc9fa5752aae2fee7452351f
#
_cell.length_a   1.000
_cell.length_b   1.000
_cell.length_c   1.000
_cell.angle_alpha   90.00
_cell.angle_beta   90.00
_cell.angle_gamma   90.00
#
_symmetry.space_group_name_H-M   'P 1'
#
loop_
_entity.id
_entity.type
_entity.pdbx_description
1 polymer ?
#
loop_
_entity_poly.entity_id
_entity_poly.type
_entity_poly.pdbx_seq_one_letter_code
_entity_poly.pdbx_strand_id
1 'polypeptide(L)'
;MTSITRRVGIYFALLQLFFTLAWTVYIIFLPRLAAEAGIPKSWILWILIADQLVFVIADWLMGAKADRMSRIVGQLGPRLALITLFSALAFLLLPFAAPLASPLLFLVLTFLWTVTSSALRAPPLMLIGKYAGAGAQPVIAGLWLFGFGIAGAIAPYLTGVLRDADARLPFALASIAVAVTAWALAWAERHLATATAPVAEPSARKPLPIAAFLVIVALTALGFQVHFSLSSAPQYLRFVPAADLGQLMPVFWVGFNLAMLPLTYLIRRHGDFKVLAAGAAVGALAVAYATQAGSLGLLIAAQLSAGAAWAAVMFGAFGAAILLGRSGREGYATGGMFSMFAFAAMLRILMIATQLNQDTGLQQALAWLPAACWAAAALLLVMLLRRRHTAVG
;
A
#
# COMPACT_ATOMS: atom_id res chain seq x y z
N MET A 1 -12.57 16.24 17.46
CA MET A 1 -12.66 15.87 16.02
C MET A 1 -13.89 16.53 15.45
N THR A 2 -13.74 17.42 14.45
CA THR A 2 -14.90 18.03 13.81
C THR A 2 -15.69 16.99 13.00
N SER A 3 -17.00 17.20 12.83
CA SER A 3 -17.85 16.31 12.02
C SER A 3 -17.35 16.18 10.57
N ILE A 4 -16.79 17.25 10.03
CA ILE A 4 -16.18 17.30 8.68
C ILE A 4 -14.96 16.39 8.57
N THR A 5 -14.01 16.46 9.52
CA THR A 5 -12.81 15.61 9.53
C THR A 5 -13.19 14.11 9.54
N ARG A 6 -14.21 13.75 10.32
CA ARG A 6 -14.69 12.37 10.39
C ARG A 6 -15.30 11.90 9.06
N ARG A 7 -16.13 12.74 8.42
CA ARG A 7 -16.78 12.40 7.14
C ARG A 7 -15.74 12.23 6.03
N VAL A 8 -14.79 13.16 5.93
CA VAL A 8 -13.69 13.08 4.96
C VAL A 8 -12.83 11.85 5.21
N GLY A 9 -12.50 11.55 6.47
CA GLY A 9 -11.72 10.36 6.82
C GLY A 9 -12.43 9.04 6.46
N ILE A 10 -13.73 8.92 6.72
CA ILE A 10 -14.53 7.75 6.32
C ILE A 10 -14.55 7.62 4.79
N TYR A 11 -14.73 8.73 4.08
CA TYR A 11 -14.65 8.74 2.63
C TYR A 11 -13.32 8.17 2.10
N PHE A 12 -12.18 8.64 2.64
CA PHE A 12 -10.87 8.12 2.24
C PHE A 12 -10.66 6.64 2.62
N ALA A 13 -11.24 6.20 3.73
CA ALA A 13 -11.24 4.78 4.10
C ALA A 13 -12.00 3.92 3.08
N LEU A 14 -13.19 4.36 2.65
CA LEU A 14 -13.98 3.66 1.64
C LEU A 14 -13.31 3.68 0.26
N LEU A 15 -12.73 4.81 -0.15
CA LEU A 15 -11.99 4.93 -1.40
C LEU A 15 -10.85 3.90 -1.45
N GLN A 16 -10.05 3.83 -0.38
CA GLN A 16 -8.93 2.90 -0.30
C GLN A 16 -9.38 1.44 -0.20
N LEU A 17 -10.44 1.17 0.55
CA LEU A 17 -11.05 -0.16 0.64
C LEU A 17 -11.43 -0.67 -0.75
N PHE A 18 -12.25 0.07 -1.48
CA PHE A 18 -12.74 -0.37 -2.79
C PHE A 18 -11.63 -0.44 -3.84
N PHE A 19 -10.68 0.50 -3.80
CA PHE A 19 -9.51 0.46 -4.67
C PHE A 19 -8.67 -0.81 -4.44
N THR A 20 -8.41 -1.16 -3.18
CA THR A 20 -7.63 -2.36 -2.84
C THR A 20 -8.39 -3.64 -3.17
N LEU A 21 -9.72 -3.67 -2.97
CA LEU A 21 -10.56 -4.80 -3.35
C LEU A 21 -10.61 -5.00 -4.88
N ALA A 22 -10.61 -3.92 -5.67
CA ALA A 22 -10.51 -4.03 -7.12
C ALA A 22 -9.20 -4.71 -7.55
N TRP A 23 -8.07 -4.38 -6.93
CA TRP A 23 -6.81 -5.08 -7.14
C TRP A 23 -6.89 -6.57 -6.74
N THR A 24 -7.55 -6.88 -5.62
CA THR A 24 -7.78 -8.27 -5.18
C THR A 24 -8.59 -9.05 -6.20
N VAL A 25 -9.68 -8.48 -6.73
CA VAL A 25 -10.49 -9.09 -7.79
C VAL A 25 -9.63 -9.37 -9.03
N TYR A 26 -8.83 -8.39 -9.46
CA TYR A 26 -7.92 -8.58 -10.59
C TYR A 26 -6.99 -9.80 -10.40
N ILE A 27 -6.31 -9.87 -9.26
CA ILE A 27 -5.37 -10.97 -8.96
C ILE A 27 -6.05 -12.34 -8.95
N ILE A 28 -7.27 -12.43 -8.40
CA ILE A 28 -8.02 -13.68 -8.34
C ILE A 28 -8.37 -14.19 -9.74
N PHE A 29 -8.83 -13.30 -10.61
CA PHE A 29 -9.32 -13.68 -11.94
C PHE A 29 -8.27 -13.64 -13.05
N LEU A 30 -7.13 -12.97 -12.85
CA LEU A 30 -6.08 -12.83 -13.85
C LEU A 30 -5.68 -14.16 -14.53
N PRO A 31 -5.45 -15.29 -13.81
CA PRO A 31 -5.06 -16.54 -14.44
C PRO A 31 -6.11 -17.07 -15.43
N ARG A 32 -7.39 -16.95 -15.09
CA ARG A 32 -8.50 -17.40 -15.90
C ARG A 32 -8.70 -16.47 -17.10
N LEU A 33 -8.77 -15.16 -16.89
CA LEU A 33 -8.98 -14.19 -17.97
C LEU A 33 -7.81 -14.17 -18.96
N ALA A 34 -6.58 -14.31 -18.49
CA ALA A 34 -5.41 -14.43 -19.35
C ALA A 34 -5.50 -15.70 -20.25
N ALA A 35 -5.91 -16.84 -19.68
CA ALA A 35 -6.10 -18.06 -20.43
C ALA A 35 -7.22 -17.92 -21.48
N GLU A 36 -8.37 -17.31 -21.15
CA GLU A 36 -9.46 -16.98 -22.07
C GLU A 36 -8.99 -16.04 -23.19
N ALA A 37 -8.11 -15.10 -22.89
CA ALA A 37 -7.50 -14.20 -23.87
C ALA A 37 -6.42 -14.86 -24.74
N GLY A 38 -6.12 -16.14 -24.54
CA GLY A 38 -5.09 -16.88 -25.30
C GLY A 38 -3.66 -16.66 -24.80
N ILE A 39 -3.48 -16.17 -23.55
CA ILE A 39 -2.17 -15.94 -22.94
C ILE A 39 -1.76 -17.19 -22.13
N PRO A 40 -0.57 -17.78 -22.38
CA PRO A 40 -0.08 -18.93 -21.63
C PRO A 40 0.09 -18.64 -20.14
N LYS A 41 -0.18 -19.62 -19.28
CA LYS A 41 -0.03 -19.51 -17.81
C LYS A 41 1.36 -19.04 -17.37
N SER A 42 2.40 -19.39 -18.09
CA SER A 42 3.79 -18.96 -17.83
C SER A 42 4.00 -17.44 -17.88
N TRP A 43 3.11 -16.71 -18.57
CA TRP A 43 3.20 -15.25 -18.71
C TRP A 43 2.54 -14.48 -17.55
N ILE A 44 1.75 -15.13 -16.69
CA ILE A 44 1.01 -14.46 -15.62
C ILE A 44 1.94 -13.70 -14.67
N LEU A 45 3.04 -14.31 -14.25
CA LEU A 45 4.01 -13.64 -13.38
C LEU A 45 4.70 -12.45 -14.09
N TRP A 46 4.93 -12.55 -15.40
CA TRP A 46 5.50 -11.47 -16.20
C TRP A 46 4.53 -10.31 -16.40
N ILE A 47 3.24 -10.58 -16.55
CA ILE A 47 2.19 -9.55 -16.55
C ILE A 47 2.20 -8.80 -15.21
N LEU A 48 2.23 -9.52 -14.09
CA LEU A 48 2.30 -8.92 -12.76
C LEU A 48 3.60 -8.13 -12.53
N ILE A 49 4.75 -8.58 -13.06
CA ILE A 49 6.00 -7.82 -13.01
C ILE A 49 5.87 -6.53 -13.83
N ALA A 50 5.29 -6.61 -15.03
CA ALA A 50 5.04 -5.45 -15.87
C ALA A 50 4.09 -4.44 -15.18
N ASP A 51 3.02 -4.90 -14.54
CA ASP A 51 2.13 -4.05 -13.74
C ASP A 51 2.89 -3.31 -12.64
N GLN A 52 3.75 -4.00 -11.89
CA GLN A 52 4.55 -3.36 -10.83
C GLN A 52 5.57 -2.38 -11.40
N LEU A 53 6.20 -2.69 -12.54
CA LEU A 53 7.12 -1.77 -13.21
C LEU A 53 6.39 -0.50 -13.66
N VAL A 54 5.17 -0.65 -14.19
CA VAL A 54 4.29 0.48 -14.54
C VAL A 54 4.01 1.31 -13.28
N PHE A 55 3.66 0.69 -12.16
CA PHE A 55 3.42 1.40 -10.91
C PHE A 55 4.67 2.12 -10.39
N VAL A 56 5.87 1.52 -10.47
CA VAL A 56 7.12 2.18 -10.10
C VAL A 56 7.29 3.52 -10.81
N ILE A 57 6.97 3.55 -12.10
CA ILE A 57 7.10 4.75 -12.93
C ILE A 57 5.90 5.69 -12.74
N ALA A 58 4.70 5.16 -12.90
CA ALA A 58 3.47 5.94 -12.94
C ALA A 58 3.11 6.58 -11.60
N ASP A 59 3.37 5.94 -10.47
CA ASP A 59 3.10 6.52 -9.14
C ASP A 59 3.96 7.76 -8.89
N TRP A 60 5.23 7.72 -9.25
CA TRP A 60 6.11 8.86 -9.10
C TRP A 60 5.74 10.00 -10.04
N LEU A 61 5.50 9.68 -11.33
CA LEU A 61 5.07 10.67 -12.31
C LEU A 61 3.71 11.29 -11.95
N MET A 62 2.75 10.46 -11.51
CA MET A 62 1.43 10.92 -11.09
C MET A 62 1.51 11.83 -9.85
N GLY A 63 2.32 11.45 -8.87
CA GLY A 63 2.57 12.29 -7.70
C GLY A 63 3.17 13.65 -8.08
N ALA A 64 4.24 13.66 -8.88
CA ALA A 64 4.86 14.89 -9.34
C ALA A 64 3.93 15.75 -10.23
N LYS A 65 3.07 15.13 -11.04
CA LYS A 65 2.06 15.81 -11.84
C LYS A 65 0.94 16.38 -10.95
N ALA A 66 0.52 15.64 -9.92
CA ALA A 66 -0.46 16.11 -8.95
C ALA A 66 -0.01 17.37 -8.22
N ASP A 67 1.28 17.52 -7.85
CA ASP A 67 1.83 18.72 -7.26
C ASP A 67 1.60 19.96 -8.17
N ARG A 68 1.80 19.79 -9.48
CA ARG A 68 1.56 20.88 -10.45
C ARG A 68 0.07 21.21 -10.58
N MET A 69 -0.77 20.18 -10.65
CA MET A 69 -2.22 20.33 -10.82
C MET A 69 -2.89 20.92 -9.58
N SER A 70 -2.38 20.64 -8.40
CA SER A 70 -2.92 21.12 -7.12
C SER A 70 -2.58 22.59 -6.79
N ARG A 71 -1.86 23.28 -7.66
CA ARG A 71 -1.56 24.73 -7.46
C ARG A 71 -2.84 25.57 -7.42
N ILE A 72 -3.90 25.12 -8.09
CA ILE A 72 -5.21 25.75 -8.06
C ILE A 72 -6.17 24.79 -7.33
N VAL A 73 -6.74 25.26 -6.22
CA VAL A 73 -7.71 24.50 -5.41
C VAL A 73 -8.94 24.13 -6.25
N GLY A 74 -9.45 22.93 -6.09
CA GLY A 74 -10.64 22.43 -6.77
C GLY A 74 -10.39 21.90 -8.18
N GLN A 75 -9.15 21.88 -8.67
CA GLN A 75 -8.83 21.34 -10.00
C GLN A 75 -8.32 19.90 -9.98
N LEU A 76 -7.71 19.46 -8.87
CA LEU A 76 -7.11 18.13 -8.80
C LEU A 76 -8.17 17.06 -8.70
N GLY A 77 -9.14 17.18 -7.80
CA GLY A 77 -10.19 16.19 -7.56
C GLY A 77 -10.99 15.82 -8.81
N PRO A 78 -11.54 16.79 -9.57
CA PRO A 78 -12.27 16.49 -10.81
C PRO A 78 -11.42 15.77 -11.86
N ARG A 79 -10.14 16.15 -12.01
CA ARG A 79 -9.23 15.49 -12.96
C ARG A 79 -8.90 14.06 -12.55
N LEU A 80 -8.67 13.84 -11.26
CA LEU A 80 -8.46 12.48 -10.73
C LEU A 80 -9.71 11.63 -10.88
N ALA A 81 -10.91 12.19 -10.62
CA ALA A 81 -12.17 11.50 -10.84
C ALA A 81 -12.33 11.07 -12.30
N LEU A 82 -12.03 11.95 -13.25
CA LEU A 82 -12.09 11.63 -14.69
C LEU A 82 -11.11 10.50 -15.05
N ILE A 83 -9.85 10.58 -14.63
CA ILE A 83 -8.85 9.53 -14.89
C ILE A 83 -9.32 8.19 -14.27
N THR A 84 -9.92 8.25 -13.09
CA THR A 84 -10.43 7.05 -12.41
C THR A 84 -11.64 6.45 -13.12
N LEU A 85 -12.50 7.26 -13.74
CA LEU A 85 -13.60 6.74 -14.57
C LEU A 85 -13.07 5.96 -15.78
N PHE A 86 -12.04 6.47 -16.46
CA PHE A 86 -11.37 5.72 -17.53
C PHE A 86 -10.71 4.44 -17.00
N SER A 87 -10.08 4.50 -15.83
CA SER A 87 -9.52 3.33 -15.17
C SER A 87 -10.58 2.28 -14.86
N ALA A 88 -11.71 2.70 -14.26
CA ALA A 88 -12.83 1.81 -13.93
C ALA A 88 -13.47 1.20 -15.20
N LEU A 89 -13.56 1.95 -16.30
CA LEU A 89 -14.04 1.45 -17.57
C LEU A 89 -13.08 0.41 -18.17
N ALA A 90 -11.77 0.68 -18.19
CA ALA A 90 -10.77 -0.29 -18.65
C ALA A 90 -10.82 -1.59 -17.84
N PHE A 91 -10.98 -1.46 -16.51
CA PHE A 91 -11.13 -2.60 -15.60
C PHE A 91 -12.41 -3.39 -15.89
N LEU A 92 -13.53 -2.71 -16.01
CA LEU A 92 -14.82 -3.32 -16.33
C LEU A 92 -14.79 -4.12 -17.63
N LEU A 93 -14.03 -3.66 -18.63
CA LEU A 93 -13.96 -4.31 -19.94
C LEU A 93 -13.11 -5.58 -19.97
N LEU A 94 -12.22 -5.81 -18.99
CA LEU A 94 -11.33 -6.98 -18.97
C LEU A 94 -12.05 -8.33 -19.11
N PRO A 95 -13.11 -8.65 -18.30
CA PRO A 95 -13.81 -9.92 -18.44
C PRO A 95 -14.66 -10.04 -19.70
N PHE A 96 -14.91 -8.94 -20.42
CA PHE A 96 -15.60 -8.96 -21.72
C PHE A 96 -14.62 -9.07 -22.88
N ALA A 97 -13.40 -8.56 -22.73
CA ALA A 97 -12.35 -8.65 -23.73
C ALA A 97 -11.66 -10.03 -23.73
N ALA A 98 -11.54 -10.69 -22.59
CA ALA A 98 -10.86 -11.97 -22.48
C ALA A 98 -11.45 -13.05 -23.41
N PRO A 99 -12.79 -13.27 -23.53
CA PRO A 99 -13.36 -14.27 -24.43
C PRO A 99 -13.17 -13.98 -25.91
N LEU A 100 -12.73 -12.76 -26.29
CA LEU A 100 -12.42 -12.42 -27.69
C LEU A 100 -11.12 -13.08 -28.18
N ALA A 101 -10.41 -13.80 -27.31
CA ALA A 101 -9.15 -14.49 -27.58
C ALA A 101 -8.08 -13.59 -28.24
N SER A 102 -8.04 -12.32 -27.82
CA SER A 102 -7.04 -11.34 -28.28
C SER A 102 -6.07 -10.98 -27.16
N PRO A 103 -4.86 -11.58 -27.11
CA PRO A 103 -3.85 -11.25 -26.11
C PRO A 103 -3.51 -9.76 -26.08
N LEU A 104 -3.39 -9.15 -27.27
CA LEU A 104 -3.04 -7.74 -27.39
C LEU A 104 -4.12 -6.83 -26.77
N LEU A 105 -5.39 -7.07 -27.05
CA LEU A 105 -6.49 -6.27 -26.50
C LEU A 105 -6.51 -6.39 -24.97
N PHE A 106 -6.38 -7.60 -24.44
CA PHE A 106 -6.35 -7.85 -23.00
C PHE A 106 -5.18 -7.13 -22.33
N LEU A 107 -3.97 -7.23 -22.89
CA LEU A 107 -2.78 -6.56 -22.37
C LEU A 107 -2.88 -5.03 -22.45
N VAL A 108 -3.43 -4.48 -23.52
CA VAL A 108 -3.65 -3.02 -23.65
C VAL A 108 -4.63 -2.51 -22.60
N LEU A 109 -5.75 -3.21 -22.37
CA LEU A 109 -6.70 -2.84 -21.32
C LEU A 109 -6.09 -2.95 -19.92
N THR A 110 -5.33 -4.01 -19.66
CA THR A 110 -4.61 -4.19 -18.38
C THR A 110 -3.62 -3.05 -18.17
N PHE A 111 -2.81 -2.73 -19.17
CA PHE A 111 -1.84 -1.62 -19.10
C PHE A 111 -2.53 -0.28 -18.89
N LEU A 112 -3.60 0.00 -19.62
CA LEU A 112 -4.37 1.23 -19.47
C LEU A 112 -4.95 1.35 -18.05
N TRP A 113 -5.53 0.27 -17.53
CA TRP A 113 -6.02 0.22 -16.16
C TRP A 113 -4.90 0.45 -15.14
N THR A 114 -3.77 -0.24 -15.28
CA THR A 114 -2.64 -0.12 -14.33
C THR A 114 -2.09 1.31 -14.31
N VAL A 115 -1.83 1.92 -15.47
CA VAL A 115 -1.35 3.31 -15.56
C VAL A 115 -2.32 4.30 -14.93
N THR A 116 -3.61 4.19 -15.27
CA THR A 116 -4.62 5.15 -14.81
C THR A 116 -4.99 4.95 -13.35
N SER A 117 -4.89 3.74 -12.81
CA SER A 117 -5.15 3.45 -11.39
C SER A 117 -4.13 4.09 -10.43
N SER A 118 -2.93 4.44 -10.91
CA SER A 118 -1.95 5.23 -10.13
C SER A 118 -2.50 6.58 -9.66
N ALA A 119 -3.54 7.11 -10.32
CA ALA A 119 -4.23 8.33 -9.88
C ALA A 119 -4.91 8.20 -8.50
N LEU A 120 -5.20 6.97 -8.04
CA LEU A 120 -5.80 6.70 -6.73
C LEU A 120 -4.80 6.25 -5.66
N ARG A 121 -3.51 6.25 -5.94
CA ARG A 121 -2.46 5.85 -4.99
C ARG A 121 -1.85 7.06 -4.28
N ALA A 122 -0.93 7.76 -4.91
CA ALA A 122 -0.24 8.89 -4.32
C ALA A 122 -1.09 10.17 -4.22
N PRO A 123 -1.90 10.58 -5.23
CA PRO A 123 -2.62 11.85 -5.18
C PRO A 123 -3.62 12.01 -4.03
N PRO A 124 -4.40 11.01 -3.60
CA PRO A 124 -5.27 11.14 -2.43
C PRO A 124 -4.50 11.42 -1.15
N LEU A 125 -3.34 10.78 -0.95
CA LEU A 125 -2.49 11.03 0.20
C LEU A 125 -1.87 12.43 0.16
N MET A 126 -1.48 12.90 -1.02
CA MET A 126 -1.01 14.26 -1.24
C MET A 126 -2.09 15.30 -0.88
N LEU A 127 -3.37 15.06 -1.24
CA LEU A 127 -4.49 15.92 -0.84
C LEU A 127 -4.62 16.03 0.67
N ILE A 128 -4.50 14.90 1.38
CA ILE A 128 -4.51 14.88 2.85
C ILE A 128 -3.34 15.71 3.39
N GLY A 129 -2.14 15.52 2.84
CA GLY A 129 -0.94 16.25 3.26
C GLY A 129 -1.03 17.74 3.05
N LYS A 130 -1.57 18.17 1.90
CA LYS A 130 -1.63 19.57 1.49
C LYS A 130 -2.74 20.36 2.20
N TYR A 131 -3.90 19.76 2.38
CA TYR A 131 -5.10 20.47 2.81
C TYR A 131 -5.62 20.06 4.19
N ALA A 132 -5.20 18.94 4.78
CA ALA A 132 -5.60 18.60 6.13
C ALA A 132 -4.72 19.34 7.15
N GLY A 133 -5.35 20.05 8.10
CA GLY A 133 -4.62 20.67 9.21
C GLY A 133 -3.88 19.64 10.06
N ALA A 134 -2.80 20.05 10.74
CA ALA A 134 -1.90 19.16 11.48
C ALA A 134 -2.61 18.23 12.48
N GLY A 135 -3.72 18.66 13.08
CA GLY A 135 -4.52 17.80 13.98
C GLY A 135 -5.44 16.80 13.27
N ALA A 136 -5.86 17.08 12.03
CA ALA A 136 -6.75 16.24 11.24
C ALA A 136 -5.99 15.20 10.38
N GLN A 137 -4.81 15.57 9.89
CA GLN A 137 -3.99 14.77 8.99
C GLN A 137 -3.74 13.33 9.51
N PRO A 138 -3.29 13.09 10.76
CA PRO A 138 -3.07 11.73 11.24
C PRO A 138 -4.37 10.91 11.32
N VAL A 139 -5.51 11.54 11.63
CA VAL A 139 -6.79 10.84 11.71
C VAL A 139 -7.25 10.38 10.33
N ILE A 140 -7.17 11.28 9.33
CA ILE A 140 -7.62 10.96 7.97
C ILE A 140 -6.69 9.91 7.36
N ALA A 141 -5.36 10.04 7.53
CA ALA A 141 -4.39 9.05 7.06
C ALA A 141 -4.57 7.69 7.74
N GLY A 142 -4.85 7.67 9.06
CA GLY A 142 -5.14 6.45 9.80
C GLY A 142 -6.40 5.74 9.30
N LEU A 143 -7.47 6.50 9.02
CA LEU A 143 -8.72 5.94 8.45
C LEU A 143 -8.49 5.42 7.01
N TRP A 144 -7.69 6.12 6.20
CA TRP A 144 -7.31 5.64 4.87
C TRP A 144 -6.56 4.30 4.96
N LEU A 145 -5.57 4.19 5.86
CA LEU A 145 -4.85 2.93 6.14
C LEU A 145 -5.76 1.83 6.70
N PHE A 146 -6.73 2.20 7.53
CA PHE A 146 -7.71 1.25 8.06
C PHE A 146 -8.52 0.60 6.93
N GLY A 147 -8.96 1.38 5.94
CA GLY A 147 -9.61 0.86 4.73
C GLY A 147 -8.73 -0.14 3.96
N PHE A 148 -7.43 0.18 3.82
CA PHE A 148 -6.45 -0.73 3.23
C PHE A 148 -6.32 -2.04 4.02
N GLY A 149 -6.19 -1.95 5.35
CA GLY A 149 -6.04 -3.12 6.22
C GLY A 149 -7.29 -4.02 6.24
N ILE A 150 -8.50 -3.43 6.17
CA ILE A 150 -9.75 -4.21 6.04
C ILE A 150 -9.78 -4.98 4.72
N ALA A 151 -9.40 -4.34 3.60
CA ALA A 151 -9.32 -5.03 2.32
C ALA A 151 -8.34 -6.22 2.38
N GLY A 152 -7.16 -6.02 3.01
CA GLY A 152 -6.19 -7.08 3.21
C GLY A 152 -6.71 -8.25 4.06
N ALA A 153 -7.49 -7.96 5.12
CA ALA A 153 -8.11 -8.98 5.95
C ALA A 153 -9.22 -9.78 5.22
N ILE A 154 -9.95 -9.13 4.32
CA ILE A 154 -11.04 -9.76 3.55
C ILE A 154 -10.50 -10.57 2.35
N ALA A 155 -9.36 -10.18 1.76
CA ALA A 155 -8.84 -10.74 0.53
C ALA A 155 -8.74 -12.29 0.51
N PRO A 156 -8.28 -12.99 1.57
CA PRO A 156 -8.24 -14.46 1.58
C PRO A 156 -9.62 -15.11 1.47
N TYR A 157 -10.63 -14.52 2.10
CA TYR A 157 -12.02 -15.02 2.03
C TYR A 157 -12.61 -14.79 0.64
N LEU A 158 -12.35 -13.64 0.02
CA LEU A 158 -12.80 -13.37 -1.34
C LEU A 158 -12.21 -14.36 -2.33
N THR A 159 -10.97 -14.78 -2.17
CA THR A 159 -10.34 -15.79 -3.02
C THR A 159 -11.14 -17.10 -2.99
N GLY A 160 -11.59 -17.54 -1.81
CA GLY A 160 -12.43 -18.73 -1.68
C GLY A 160 -13.80 -18.59 -2.33
N VAL A 161 -14.48 -17.45 -2.12
CA VAL A 161 -15.85 -17.22 -2.61
C VAL A 161 -15.89 -16.95 -4.11
N LEU A 162 -14.89 -16.23 -4.65
CA LEU A 162 -14.89 -15.76 -6.04
C LEU A 162 -14.25 -16.75 -7.02
N ARG A 163 -13.58 -17.78 -6.55
CA ARG A 163 -12.79 -18.71 -7.37
C ARG A 163 -13.56 -19.24 -8.58
N ASP A 164 -14.80 -19.66 -8.36
CA ASP A 164 -15.65 -20.28 -9.36
C ASP A 164 -16.76 -19.35 -9.87
N ALA A 165 -16.76 -18.07 -9.43
CA ALA A 165 -17.76 -17.09 -9.84
C ALA A 165 -17.53 -16.59 -11.28
N ASP A 166 -18.60 -16.06 -11.91
CA ASP A 166 -18.44 -15.28 -13.16
C ASP A 166 -17.67 -13.98 -12.86
N ALA A 167 -16.58 -13.75 -13.58
CA ALA A 167 -15.72 -12.58 -13.41
C ALA A 167 -16.46 -11.25 -13.67
N ARG A 168 -17.48 -11.25 -14.53
CA ARG A 168 -18.21 -10.04 -14.94
C ARG A 168 -18.82 -9.29 -13.76
N LEU A 169 -19.44 -10.01 -12.82
CA LEU A 169 -20.10 -9.41 -11.67
C LEU A 169 -19.10 -8.78 -10.68
N PRO A 170 -18.05 -9.47 -10.19
CA PRO A 170 -17.04 -8.86 -9.33
C PRO A 170 -16.33 -7.66 -9.96
N PHE A 171 -16.01 -7.72 -11.26
CA PHE A 171 -15.40 -6.60 -11.98
C PHE A 171 -16.36 -5.41 -12.09
N ALA A 172 -17.63 -5.63 -12.41
CA ALA A 172 -18.65 -4.58 -12.47
C ALA A 172 -18.84 -3.92 -11.11
N LEU A 173 -19.02 -4.70 -10.04
CA LEU A 173 -19.19 -4.17 -8.68
C LEU A 173 -17.97 -3.36 -8.23
N ALA A 174 -16.75 -3.86 -8.46
CA ALA A 174 -15.54 -3.16 -8.12
C ALA A 174 -15.38 -1.86 -8.94
N SER A 175 -15.67 -1.89 -10.24
CA SER A 175 -15.63 -0.71 -11.11
C SER A 175 -16.62 0.37 -10.66
N ILE A 176 -17.86 0.00 -10.36
CA ILE A 176 -18.89 0.93 -9.88
C ILE A 176 -18.47 1.51 -8.52
N ALA A 177 -18.02 0.68 -7.58
CA ALA A 177 -17.62 1.12 -6.25
C ALA A 177 -16.46 2.14 -6.32
N VAL A 178 -15.43 1.86 -7.13
CA VAL A 178 -14.30 2.77 -7.34
C VAL A 178 -14.75 4.04 -8.04
N ALA A 179 -15.56 3.96 -9.09
CA ALA A 179 -16.05 5.12 -9.82
C ALA A 179 -16.90 6.06 -8.95
N VAL A 180 -17.85 5.51 -8.19
CA VAL A 180 -18.72 6.26 -7.29
C VAL A 180 -17.91 6.94 -6.18
N THR A 181 -16.96 6.22 -5.56
CA THR A 181 -16.11 6.82 -4.53
C THR A 181 -15.17 7.88 -5.12
N ALA A 182 -14.59 7.65 -6.29
CA ALA A 182 -13.71 8.62 -6.92
C ALA A 182 -14.44 9.91 -7.34
N TRP A 183 -15.70 9.83 -7.71
CA TRP A 183 -16.52 11.00 -8.02
C TRP A 183 -16.57 12.00 -6.86
N ALA A 184 -16.61 11.51 -5.61
CA ALA A 184 -16.61 12.35 -4.42
C ALA A 184 -15.24 12.98 -4.10
N LEU A 185 -14.18 12.71 -4.86
CA LEU A 185 -12.85 13.26 -4.61
C LEU A 185 -12.81 14.79 -4.75
N ALA A 186 -13.59 15.33 -5.69
CA ALA A 186 -13.76 16.78 -5.84
C ALA A 186 -14.44 17.43 -4.64
N TRP A 187 -15.40 16.72 -4.02
CA TRP A 187 -16.02 17.14 -2.77
C TRP A 187 -14.99 17.13 -1.62
N ALA A 188 -14.21 16.05 -1.49
CA ALA A 188 -13.19 15.92 -0.44
C ALA A 188 -12.12 17.01 -0.55
N GLU A 189 -11.62 17.31 -1.78
CA GLU A 189 -10.65 18.38 -2.01
C GLU A 189 -11.18 19.73 -1.51
N ARG A 190 -12.41 20.11 -1.90
CA ARG A 190 -13.00 21.38 -1.49
C ARG A 190 -13.16 21.51 0.03
N HIS A 191 -13.64 20.43 0.69
CA HIS A 191 -13.84 20.45 2.13
C HIS A 191 -12.53 20.44 2.92
N LEU A 192 -11.49 19.78 2.44
CA LEU A 192 -10.16 19.88 3.02
C LEU A 192 -9.57 21.28 2.85
N ALA A 193 -9.70 21.89 1.67
CA ALA A 193 -9.16 23.21 1.38
C ALA A 193 -9.81 24.34 2.20
N THR A 194 -11.12 24.25 2.47
CA THR A 194 -11.82 25.24 3.31
C THR A 194 -11.51 25.10 4.80
N ALA A 195 -11.06 23.94 5.24
CA ALA A 195 -10.71 23.66 6.63
C ALA A 195 -9.24 24.04 6.97
N THR A 196 -8.51 24.64 6.03
CA THR A 196 -7.07 24.87 6.17
C THR A 196 -6.77 25.91 7.26
N ALA A 197 -6.19 25.45 8.37
CA ALA A 197 -5.45 26.31 9.29
C ALA A 197 -4.12 26.72 8.64
N PRO A 198 -3.53 27.87 9.04
CA PRO A 198 -2.24 28.31 8.50
C PRO A 198 -1.22 27.19 8.52
N VAL A 199 -0.52 27.01 7.40
CA VAL A 199 0.57 26.03 7.28
C VAL A 199 1.58 26.34 8.38
N ALA A 200 1.84 25.37 9.26
CA ALA A 200 2.86 25.52 10.29
C ALA A 200 4.20 25.90 9.64
N GLU A 201 4.87 26.91 10.19
CA GLU A 201 6.15 27.39 9.69
C GLU A 201 7.15 26.25 9.50
N PRO A 202 8.02 26.32 8.48
CA PRO A 202 9.04 25.30 8.26
C PRO A 202 9.89 25.15 9.53
N SER A 203 9.98 23.95 10.05
CA SER A 203 10.91 23.66 11.15
C SER A 203 12.33 24.07 10.73
N ALA A 204 13.06 24.76 11.59
CA ALA A 204 14.45 25.16 11.36
C ALA A 204 15.42 23.97 11.14
N ARG A 205 14.96 22.74 11.37
CA ARG A 205 15.76 21.52 11.19
C ARG A 205 15.80 21.11 9.71
N LYS A 206 17.01 20.88 9.18
CA LYS A 206 17.21 20.35 7.83
C LYS A 206 16.37 19.08 7.62
N PRO A 207 15.61 18.97 6.53
CA PRO A 207 14.83 17.76 6.23
C PRO A 207 15.75 16.56 5.97
N LEU A 208 15.27 15.32 6.22
CA LEU A 208 15.99 14.09 5.82
C LEU A 208 16.15 14.09 4.29
N PRO A 209 17.28 13.58 3.76
CA PRO A 209 17.40 13.35 2.32
C PRO A 209 16.28 12.41 1.85
N ILE A 210 15.55 12.82 0.83
CA ILE A 210 14.44 12.02 0.31
C ILE A 210 14.91 10.65 -0.19
N ALA A 211 16.13 10.57 -0.75
CA ALA A 211 16.73 9.30 -1.17
C ALA A 211 16.91 8.32 -0.01
N ALA A 212 17.39 8.78 1.15
CA ALA A 212 17.52 7.94 2.34
C ALA A 212 16.16 7.46 2.85
N PHE A 213 15.14 8.32 2.81
CA PHE A 213 13.76 7.93 3.13
C PHE A 213 13.25 6.85 2.17
N LEU A 214 13.46 7.00 0.86
CA LEU A 214 13.03 6.01 -0.13
C LEU A 214 13.73 4.66 0.06
N VAL A 215 15.01 4.64 0.42
CA VAL A 215 15.72 3.40 0.77
C VAL A 215 15.10 2.73 2.01
N ILE A 216 14.77 3.49 3.05
CA ILE A 216 14.10 2.96 4.24
C ILE A 216 12.73 2.36 3.88
N VAL A 217 11.96 3.05 3.04
CA VAL A 217 10.67 2.54 2.56
C VAL A 217 10.85 1.27 1.74
N ALA A 218 11.83 1.23 0.83
CA ALA A 218 12.11 0.05 0.00
C ALA A 218 12.48 -1.17 0.87
N LEU A 219 13.36 -0.98 1.87
CA LEU A 219 13.75 -2.05 2.80
C LEU A 219 12.55 -2.57 3.61
N THR A 220 11.76 -1.66 4.21
CA THR A 220 10.60 -2.08 5.01
C THR A 220 9.53 -2.75 4.13
N ALA A 221 9.30 -2.25 2.93
CA ALA A 221 8.37 -2.83 1.97
C ALA A 221 8.83 -4.21 1.48
N LEU A 222 10.12 -4.38 1.18
CA LEU A 222 10.68 -5.68 0.78
C LEU A 222 10.54 -6.71 1.92
N GLY A 223 10.89 -6.32 3.15
CA GLY A 223 10.69 -7.16 4.32
C GLY A 223 9.23 -7.60 4.49
N PHE A 224 8.26 -6.67 4.35
CA PHE A 224 6.85 -7.00 4.36
C PHE A 224 6.46 -7.95 3.22
N GLN A 225 6.87 -7.67 1.99
CA GLN A 225 6.51 -8.48 0.83
C GLN A 225 7.01 -9.93 0.97
N VAL A 226 8.25 -10.12 1.44
CA VAL A 226 8.81 -11.46 1.65
C VAL A 226 8.13 -12.15 2.83
N HIS A 227 7.96 -11.46 3.98
CA HIS A 227 7.32 -12.03 5.15
C HIS A 227 5.88 -12.47 4.86
N PHE A 228 5.04 -11.53 4.42
CA PHE A 228 3.61 -11.80 4.26
C PHE A 228 3.33 -12.76 3.10
N SER A 229 3.99 -12.58 1.95
CA SER A 229 3.64 -13.31 0.73
C SER A 229 4.42 -14.62 0.54
N LEU A 230 5.63 -14.75 1.09
CA LEU A 230 6.48 -15.93 0.88
C LEU A 230 6.66 -16.76 2.15
N SER A 231 6.75 -16.10 3.34
CA SER A 231 7.10 -16.81 4.57
C SER A 231 5.89 -17.19 5.43
N SER A 232 4.80 -16.38 5.47
CA SER A 232 3.70 -16.59 6.42
C SER A 232 2.97 -17.91 6.20
N ALA A 233 2.59 -18.24 4.97
CA ALA A 233 1.89 -19.51 4.69
C ALA A 233 2.75 -20.74 5.04
N PRO A 234 4.03 -20.85 4.60
CA PRO A 234 4.92 -21.94 5.07
C PRO A 234 5.08 -22.01 6.59
N GLN A 235 5.11 -20.88 7.29
CA GLN A 235 5.19 -20.85 8.75
C GLN A 235 3.95 -21.45 9.42
N TYR A 236 2.75 -21.13 8.93
CA TYR A 236 1.51 -21.72 9.42
C TYR A 236 1.39 -23.20 9.12
N LEU A 237 1.82 -23.63 7.92
CA LEU A 237 1.79 -25.05 7.51
C LEU A 237 2.65 -25.98 8.37
N ARG A 238 3.51 -25.45 9.23
CA ARG A 238 4.21 -26.24 10.26
C ARG A 238 3.27 -26.77 11.35
N PHE A 239 2.11 -26.12 11.53
CA PHE A 239 1.21 -26.37 12.67
C PHE A 239 -0.21 -26.76 12.26
N VAL A 240 -0.63 -26.41 11.04
CA VAL A 240 -2.03 -26.60 10.56
C VAL A 240 -2.07 -27.09 9.12
N PRO A 241 -3.14 -27.78 8.71
CA PRO A 241 -3.35 -28.15 7.32
C PRO A 241 -3.63 -26.93 6.43
N ALA A 242 -3.41 -27.08 5.12
CA ALA A 242 -3.59 -26.01 4.15
C ALA A 242 -5.02 -25.42 4.10
N ALA A 243 -6.03 -26.21 4.46
CA ALA A 243 -7.43 -25.77 4.51
C ALA A 243 -7.66 -24.62 5.51
N ASP A 244 -6.86 -24.54 6.57
CA ASP A 244 -7.01 -23.52 7.64
C ASP A 244 -6.28 -22.21 7.32
N LEU A 245 -5.44 -22.16 6.28
CA LEU A 245 -4.69 -20.95 5.91
C LEU A 245 -5.60 -19.75 5.64
N GLY A 246 -6.77 -19.98 5.02
CA GLY A 246 -7.73 -18.92 4.74
C GLY A 246 -8.20 -18.15 5.97
N GLN A 247 -8.23 -18.82 7.15
CA GLN A 247 -8.63 -18.21 8.42
C GLN A 247 -7.44 -17.60 9.17
N LEU A 248 -6.23 -18.07 8.94
CA LEU A 248 -5.03 -17.65 9.66
C LEU A 248 -4.29 -16.49 8.97
N MET A 249 -4.29 -16.43 7.64
CA MET A 249 -3.65 -15.33 6.90
C MET A 249 -4.20 -13.94 7.25
N PRO A 250 -5.50 -13.74 7.55
CA PRO A 250 -6.03 -12.47 8.02
C PRO A 250 -5.46 -11.98 9.35
N VAL A 251 -4.87 -12.84 10.18
CA VAL A 251 -4.34 -12.49 11.52
C VAL A 251 -3.37 -11.32 11.45
N PHE A 252 -2.49 -11.28 10.46
CA PHE A 252 -1.58 -10.16 10.22
C PHE A 252 -2.36 -8.83 10.04
N TRP A 253 -3.40 -8.84 9.22
CA TRP A 253 -4.21 -7.65 8.95
C TRP A 253 -5.10 -7.25 10.12
N VAL A 254 -5.50 -8.21 10.96
CA VAL A 254 -6.17 -7.92 12.24
C VAL A 254 -5.23 -7.13 13.14
N GLY A 255 -3.98 -7.56 13.30
CA GLY A 255 -2.95 -6.82 14.03
C GLY A 255 -2.72 -5.42 13.48
N PHE A 256 -2.66 -5.30 12.14
CA PHE A 256 -2.56 -4.02 11.44
C PHE A 256 -3.71 -3.08 11.80
N ASN A 257 -4.95 -3.53 11.71
CA ASN A 257 -6.13 -2.70 11.97
C ASN A 257 -6.29 -2.32 13.44
N LEU A 258 -6.02 -3.24 14.37
CA LEU A 258 -6.07 -2.96 15.80
C LEU A 258 -5.07 -1.88 16.22
N ALA A 259 -3.93 -1.81 15.55
CA ALA A 259 -2.91 -0.81 15.83
C ALA A 259 -3.28 0.61 15.38
N MET A 260 -4.25 0.80 14.47
CA MET A 260 -4.56 2.13 13.90
C MET A 260 -4.97 3.16 14.96
N LEU A 261 -5.73 2.76 15.99
CA LEU A 261 -6.17 3.68 17.04
C LEU A 261 -4.99 4.19 17.89
N PRO A 262 -4.18 3.31 18.54
CA PRO A 262 -3.04 3.77 19.33
C PRO A 262 -1.98 4.47 18.47
N LEU A 263 -1.79 4.08 17.22
CA LEU A 263 -0.83 4.72 16.32
C LEU A 263 -1.19 6.17 15.99
N THR A 264 -2.47 6.50 15.85
CA THR A 264 -2.91 7.90 15.67
C THR A 264 -2.48 8.78 16.85
N TYR A 265 -2.54 8.27 18.07
CA TYR A 265 -2.04 8.97 19.27
C TYR A 265 -0.50 9.04 19.28
N LEU A 266 0.19 7.93 18.97
CA LEU A 266 1.66 7.86 18.99
C LEU A 266 2.29 8.79 17.93
N ILE A 267 1.71 8.87 16.73
CA ILE A 267 2.15 9.82 15.69
C ILE A 267 2.05 11.26 16.17
N ARG A 268 0.93 11.63 16.80
CA ARG A 268 0.75 12.99 17.35
C ARG A 268 1.75 13.33 18.44
N ARG A 269 2.09 12.35 19.28
CA ARG A 269 2.97 12.54 20.43
C ARG A 269 4.46 12.50 20.08
N HIS A 270 4.87 11.59 19.20
CA HIS A 270 6.28 11.27 18.93
C HIS A 270 6.74 11.68 17.53
N GLY A 271 5.80 11.91 16.60
CA GLY A 271 6.06 12.22 15.20
C GLY A 271 6.33 10.99 14.33
N ASP A 272 6.21 11.21 13.03
CA ASP A 272 6.19 10.16 12.01
C ASP A 272 7.47 9.32 11.95
N PHE A 273 8.64 9.96 11.97
CA PHE A 273 9.92 9.27 11.86
C PHE A 273 10.24 8.37 13.05
N LYS A 274 9.85 8.77 14.28
CA LYS A 274 10.09 7.93 15.45
C LYS A 274 9.15 6.72 15.46
N VAL A 275 7.90 6.90 15.05
CA VAL A 275 6.93 5.80 14.94
C VAL A 275 7.35 4.84 13.82
N LEU A 276 7.83 5.35 12.67
CA LEU A 276 8.41 4.53 11.61
C LEU A 276 9.59 3.69 12.12
N ALA A 277 10.54 4.31 12.85
CA ALA A 277 11.70 3.60 13.39
C ALA A 277 11.30 2.52 14.42
N ALA A 278 10.39 2.85 15.34
CA ALA A 278 9.88 1.91 16.33
C ALA A 278 9.12 0.74 15.64
N GLY A 279 8.28 1.06 14.64
CA GLY A 279 7.56 0.06 13.85
C GLY A 279 8.53 -0.90 13.14
N ALA A 280 9.57 -0.37 12.49
CA ALA A 280 10.58 -1.21 11.83
C ALA A 280 11.35 -2.09 12.82
N ALA A 281 11.71 -1.56 14.00
CA ALA A 281 12.42 -2.32 15.04
C ALA A 281 11.53 -3.44 15.64
N VAL A 282 10.29 -3.11 16.03
CA VAL A 282 9.33 -4.10 16.54
C VAL A 282 9.00 -5.15 15.48
N GLY A 283 8.84 -4.72 14.23
CA GLY A 283 8.59 -5.63 13.13
C GLY A 283 9.76 -6.59 12.88
N ALA A 284 11.00 -6.11 12.92
CA ALA A 284 12.18 -6.98 12.80
C ALA A 284 12.16 -8.09 13.86
N LEU A 285 11.85 -7.76 15.12
CA LEU A 285 11.72 -8.72 16.21
C LEU A 285 10.54 -9.68 15.99
N ALA A 286 9.38 -9.16 15.60
CA ALA A 286 8.18 -9.96 15.39
C ALA A 286 8.36 -10.99 14.26
N VAL A 287 8.93 -10.58 13.11
CA VAL A 287 9.15 -11.51 12.00
C VAL A 287 10.27 -12.50 12.27
N ALA A 288 11.32 -12.09 13.01
CA ALA A 288 12.36 -13.00 13.50
C ALA A 288 11.78 -14.06 14.43
N TYR A 289 10.89 -13.65 15.34
CA TYR A 289 10.21 -14.56 16.25
C TYR A 289 9.25 -15.51 15.52
N ALA A 290 8.51 -15.01 14.51
CA ALA A 290 7.64 -15.85 13.68
C ALA A 290 8.42 -16.97 12.98
N THR A 291 9.65 -16.69 12.53
CA THR A 291 10.52 -17.70 11.89
C THR A 291 10.86 -18.85 12.83
N GLN A 292 11.01 -18.58 14.14
CA GLN A 292 11.40 -19.55 15.16
C GLN A 292 10.24 -20.05 16.05
N ALA A 293 9.00 -19.63 15.79
CA ALA A 293 7.86 -19.97 16.62
C ALA A 293 7.72 -21.48 16.79
N GLY A 294 7.67 -21.95 18.04
CA GLY A 294 7.57 -23.37 18.41
C GLY A 294 6.12 -23.87 18.54
N SER A 295 5.12 -22.99 18.41
CA SER A 295 3.70 -23.35 18.47
C SER A 295 2.85 -22.40 17.65
N LEU A 296 1.63 -22.86 17.29
CA LEU A 296 0.65 -22.05 16.55
C LEU A 296 0.29 -20.77 17.32
N GLY A 297 0.08 -20.83 18.64
CA GLY A 297 -0.26 -19.67 19.44
C GLY A 297 0.83 -18.58 19.44
N LEU A 298 2.10 -19.00 19.53
CA LEU A 298 3.25 -18.09 19.43
C LEU A 298 3.38 -17.48 18.03
N LEU A 299 3.11 -18.26 16.99
CA LEU A 299 3.11 -17.77 15.61
C LEU A 299 1.98 -16.74 15.38
N ILE A 300 0.77 -17.00 15.87
CA ILE A 300 -0.36 -16.07 15.82
C ILE A 300 0.02 -14.73 16.52
N ALA A 301 0.60 -14.78 17.71
CA ALA A 301 1.04 -13.59 18.42
C ALA A 301 2.13 -12.81 17.64
N ALA A 302 3.07 -13.53 17.02
CA ALA A 302 4.09 -12.93 16.16
C ALA A 302 3.49 -12.26 14.91
N GLN A 303 2.53 -12.90 14.25
CA GLN A 303 1.86 -12.36 13.07
C GLN A 303 1.00 -11.13 13.41
N LEU A 304 0.26 -11.14 14.52
CA LEU A 304 -0.45 -9.96 15.03
C LEU A 304 0.52 -8.80 15.28
N SER A 305 1.65 -9.08 15.94
CA SER A 305 2.68 -8.09 16.23
C SER A 305 3.34 -7.56 14.97
N ALA A 306 3.63 -8.42 13.99
CA ALA A 306 4.19 -8.02 12.69
C ALA A 306 3.20 -7.15 11.91
N GLY A 307 1.90 -7.46 11.95
CA GLY A 307 0.84 -6.63 11.37
C GLY A 307 0.74 -5.26 12.01
N ALA A 308 0.77 -5.19 13.34
CA ALA A 308 0.78 -3.93 14.08
C ALA A 308 2.03 -3.09 13.78
N ALA A 309 3.19 -3.73 13.68
CA ALA A 309 4.45 -3.09 13.29
C ALA A 309 4.41 -2.55 11.86
N TRP A 310 3.83 -3.30 10.92
CA TRP A 310 3.63 -2.84 9.54
C TRP A 310 2.70 -1.63 9.47
N ALA A 311 1.65 -1.60 10.29
CA ALA A 311 0.80 -0.44 10.45
C ALA A 311 1.58 0.80 10.88
N ALA A 312 2.47 0.66 11.88
CA ALA A 312 3.33 1.74 12.35
C ALA A 312 4.31 2.22 11.27
N VAL A 313 4.90 1.27 10.51
CA VAL A 313 5.77 1.57 9.37
C VAL A 313 5.02 2.36 8.31
N MET A 314 3.88 1.88 7.85
CA MET A 314 3.09 2.56 6.80
C MET A 314 2.63 3.94 7.27
N PHE A 315 2.08 4.04 8.48
CA PHE A 315 1.56 5.29 9.00
C PHE A 315 2.69 6.33 9.15
N GLY A 316 3.83 5.92 9.75
CA GLY A 316 5.00 6.79 9.88
C GLY A 316 5.59 7.17 8.52
N ALA A 317 5.64 6.24 7.55
CA ALA A 317 6.13 6.52 6.20
C ALA A 317 5.22 7.53 5.47
N PHE A 318 3.90 7.43 5.62
CA PHE A 318 2.96 8.38 5.02
C PHE A 318 3.14 9.80 5.55
N GLY A 319 3.18 9.95 6.87
CA GLY A 319 3.42 11.24 7.49
C GLY A 319 4.80 11.79 7.14
N ALA A 320 5.84 10.94 7.14
CA ALA A 320 7.19 11.32 6.73
C ALA A 320 7.27 11.78 5.26
N ALA A 321 6.58 11.10 4.33
CA ALA A 321 6.52 11.50 2.92
C ALA A 321 5.90 12.90 2.77
N ILE A 322 4.78 13.15 3.46
CA ILE A 322 4.13 14.45 3.47
C ILE A 322 5.06 15.53 4.05
N LEU A 323 5.73 15.23 5.19
CA LEU A 323 6.67 16.16 5.82
C LEU A 323 7.86 16.51 4.91
N LEU A 324 8.40 15.53 4.20
CA LEU A 324 9.52 15.70 3.27
C LEU A 324 9.11 16.44 2.01
N GLY A 325 7.86 16.31 1.60
CA GLY A 325 7.28 17.00 0.44
C GLY A 325 6.75 18.40 0.72
N ARG A 326 6.68 18.83 1.99
CA ARG A 326 6.24 20.19 2.35
C ARG A 326 6.97 21.24 1.52
N SER A 327 6.27 22.25 1.09
CA SER A 327 6.72 23.27 0.09
C SER A 327 6.33 22.96 -1.37
N GLY A 328 5.29 22.16 -1.59
CA GLY A 328 4.70 21.95 -2.92
C GLY A 328 5.29 20.73 -3.68
N ARG A 329 5.89 19.79 -2.95
CA ARG A 329 6.43 18.52 -3.47
C ARG A 329 5.87 17.30 -2.74
N GLU A 330 4.69 17.45 -2.12
CA GLU A 330 4.01 16.39 -1.37
C GLU A 330 3.70 15.19 -2.25
N GLY A 331 3.25 15.43 -3.48
CA GLY A 331 2.97 14.39 -4.47
C GLY A 331 4.24 13.70 -4.95
N TYR A 332 5.34 14.44 -5.14
CA TYR A 332 6.64 13.85 -5.49
C TYR A 332 7.14 12.87 -4.42
N ALA A 333 7.03 13.25 -3.14
CA ALA A 333 7.49 12.43 -2.04
C ALA A 333 6.58 11.21 -1.81
N THR A 334 5.26 11.40 -1.84
CA THR A 334 4.29 10.29 -1.70
C THR A 334 4.31 9.36 -2.92
N GLY A 335 4.45 9.90 -4.13
CA GLY A 335 4.62 9.12 -5.35
C GLY A 335 5.87 8.25 -5.31
N GLY A 336 7.03 8.82 -4.90
CA GLY A 336 8.25 8.07 -4.69
C GLY A 336 8.11 6.96 -3.65
N MET A 337 7.39 7.20 -2.55
CA MET A 337 7.08 6.18 -1.55
C MET A 337 6.26 5.03 -2.15
N PHE A 338 5.20 5.31 -2.91
CA PHE A 338 4.41 4.26 -3.58
C PHE A 338 5.20 3.52 -4.64
N SER A 339 6.09 4.22 -5.36
CA SER A 339 7.04 3.58 -6.29
C SER A 339 7.91 2.55 -5.58
N MET A 340 8.38 2.82 -4.35
CA MET A 340 9.16 1.86 -3.58
C MET A 340 8.32 0.67 -3.10
N PHE A 341 7.05 0.86 -2.78
CA PHE A 341 6.14 -0.25 -2.50
C PHE A 341 5.93 -1.15 -3.72
N ALA A 342 5.74 -0.56 -4.90
CA ALA A 342 5.62 -1.30 -6.15
C ALA A 342 6.93 -2.02 -6.51
N PHE A 343 8.08 -1.36 -6.33
CA PHE A 343 9.41 -1.95 -6.55
C PHE A 343 9.64 -3.19 -5.66
N ALA A 344 9.30 -3.11 -4.38
CA ALA A 344 9.40 -4.25 -3.47
C ALA A 344 8.47 -5.40 -3.88
N ALA A 345 7.24 -5.11 -4.32
CA ALA A 345 6.31 -6.10 -4.84
C ALA A 345 6.84 -6.74 -6.13
N MET A 346 7.43 -5.95 -7.04
CA MET A 346 8.09 -6.44 -8.25
C MET A 346 9.22 -7.41 -7.92
N LEU A 347 10.11 -7.05 -6.99
CA LEU A 347 11.21 -7.93 -6.57
C LEU A 347 10.69 -9.26 -6.01
N ARG A 348 9.64 -9.24 -5.19
CA ARG A 348 9.01 -10.46 -4.67
C ARG A 348 8.46 -11.33 -5.80
N ILE A 349 7.75 -10.75 -6.78
CA ILE A 349 7.20 -11.51 -7.90
C ILE A 349 8.33 -12.07 -8.77
N LEU A 350 9.41 -11.30 -8.95
CA LEU A 350 10.60 -11.76 -9.65
C LEU A 350 11.26 -12.96 -8.95
N MET A 351 11.36 -12.97 -7.61
CA MET A 351 11.85 -14.13 -6.84
C MET A 351 11.00 -15.38 -7.11
N ILE A 352 9.69 -15.24 -7.28
CA ILE A 352 8.81 -16.36 -7.62
C ILE A 352 9.02 -16.78 -9.08
N ALA A 353 9.07 -15.83 -10.01
CA ALA A 353 9.22 -16.11 -11.44
C ALA A 353 10.55 -16.79 -11.78
N THR A 354 11.61 -16.46 -11.05
CA THR A 354 12.95 -17.08 -11.17
C THR A 354 13.14 -18.30 -10.27
N GLN A 355 12.11 -18.71 -9.53
CA GLN A 355 12.16 -19.85 -8.59
C GLN A 355 13.18 -19.71 -7.45
N LEU A 356 13.73 -18.51 -7.22
CA LEU A 356 14.67 -18.23 -6.13
C LEU A 356 14.11 -18.62 -4.75
N ASN A 357 12.79 -18.52 -4.55
CA ASN A 357 12.11 -18.91 -3.33
C ASN A 357 12.07 -20.44 -3.11
N GLN A 358 12.42 -21.25 -4.11
CA GLN A 358 12.48 -22.72 -4.05
C GLN A 358 13.92 -23.24 -3.90
N ASP A 359 14.92 -22.39 -4.07
CA ASP A 359 16.32 -22.75 -3.92
C ASP A 359 16.62 -23.11 -2.46
N THR A 360 17.01 -24.37 -2.23
CA THR A 360 17.28 -24.90 -0.89
C THR A 360 18.47 -24.21 -0.21
N GLY A 361 19.46 -23.74 -0.99
CA GLY A 361 20.61 -22.99 -0.49
C GLY A 361 20.24 -21.59 0.01
N LEU A 362 19.17 -21.00 -0.54
CA LEU A 362 18.71 -19.65 -0.19
C LEU A 362 17.55 -19.63 0.81
N GLN A 363 16.91 -20.77 1.09
CA GLN A 363 15.73 -20.84 1.97
C GLN A 363 16.00 -20.20 3.34
N GLN A 364 17.14 -20.51 3.97
CA GLN A 364 17.48 -19.93 5.26
C GLN A 364 17.70 -18.42 5.17
N ALA A 365 18.40 -17.95 4.14
CA ALA A 365 18.62 -16.52 3.92
C ALA A 365 17.28 -15.79 3.68
N LEU A 366 16.37 -16.35 2.88
CA LEU A 366 15.05 -15.81 2.61
C LEU A 366 14.17 -15.78 3.86
N ALA A 367 14.28 -16.77 4.75
CA ALA A 367 13.55 -16.79 6.02
C ALA A 367 13.94 -15.61 6.94
N TRP A 368 15.20 -15.21 6.93
CA TRP A 368 15.72 -14.11 7.76
C TRP A 368 15.73 -12.74 7.04
N LEU A 369 15.58 -12.72 5.72
CA LEU A 369 15.58 -11.49 4.93
C LEU A 369 14.58 -10.42 5.43
N PRO A 370 13.33 -10.76 5.81
CA PRO A 370 12.40 -9.78 6.36
C PRO A 370 12.92 -9.09 7.62
N ALA A 371 13.45 -9.86 8.56
CA ALA A 371 14.01 -9.34 9.80
C ALA A 371 15.23 -8.45 9.54
N ALA A 372 16.13 -8.88 8.65
CA ALA A 372 17.31 -8.11 8.27
C ALA A 372 16.93 -6.78 7.58
N CYS A 373 15.98 -6.79 6.65
CA CYS A 373 15.50 -5.59 5.96
C CYS A 373 14.90 -4.58 6.95
N TRP A 374 14.05 -5.03 7.88
CA TRP A 374 13.41 -4.15 8.84
C TRP A 374 14.39 -3.64 9.89
N ALA A 375 15.33 -4.48 10.36
CA ALA A 375 16.41 -4.06 11.27
C ALA A 375 17.33 -3.02 10.61
N ALA A 376 17.73 -3.24 9.36
CA ALA A 376 18.54 -2.29 8.61
C ALA A 376 17.83 -0.94 8.42
N ALA A 377 16.52 -0.96 8.09
CA ALA A 377 15.72 0.26 7.98
C ALA A 377 15.64 1.01 9.33
N ALA A 378 15.40 0.30 10.43
CA ALA A 378 15.35 0.90 11.76
C ALA A 378 16.69 1.53 12.15
N LEU A 379 17.81 0.80 11.97
CA LEU A 379 19.16 1.29 12.27
C LEU A 379 19.51 2.52 11.42
N LEU A 380 19.27 2.47 10.11
CA LEU A 380 19.52 3.58 9.21
C LEU A 380 18.74 4.83 9.66
N LEU A 381 17.47 4.67 9.98
CA LEU A 381 16.64 5.79 10.41
C LEU A 381 17.10 6.36 11.75
N VAL A 382 17.43 5.52 12.73
CA VAL A 382 17.96 5.96 14.03
C VAL A 382 19.29 6.72 13.85
N MET A 383 20.21 6.21 13.01
CA MET A 383 21.48 6.90 12.73
C MET A 383 21.24 8.28 12.09
N LEU A 384 20.33 8.38 11.15
CA LEU A 384 19.99 9.65 10.49
C LEU A 384 19.33 10.65 11.47
N LEU A 385 18.48 10.19 12.36
CA LEU A 385 17.86 11.03 13.38
C LEU A 385 18.88 11.53 14.42
N ARG A 386 19.82 10.68 14.85
CA ARG A 386 20.91 11.09 15.79
C ARG A 386 21.81 12.16 15.18
N ARG A 387 22.27 11.99 13.94
CA ARG A 387 23.11 12.99 13.25
C ARG A 387 22.45 14.37 13.15
N ARG A 388 21.12 14.44 13.13
CA ARG A 388 20.37 15.70 13.14
C ARG A 388 20.39 16.41 14.51
N HIS A 389 20.47 15.65 15.59
CA HIS A 389 20.56 16.26 16.92
C HIS A 389 21.95 16.81 17.20
N THR A 390 23.02 16.17 16.70
CA THR A 390 24.40 16.62 16.89
C THR A 390 24.81 17.79 15.99
N ALA A 391 24.11 18.05 14.88
CA ALA A 391 24.41 19.16 13.98
C ALA A 391 23.76 20.50 14.41
N VAL A 392 22.99 20.54 15.49
CA VAL A 392 22.27 21.72 16.01
C VAL A 392 22.77 22.14 17.41
N GLY A 393 23.60 21.33 18.06
CA GLY A 393 24.34 21.66 19.28
C GLY A 393 25.78 22.09 18.95
#